data_acebbd46c5426dc43be8ab5fe3f7a08a
#
_entry.id   acebbd46c5426dc43be8ab5fe3f7a08a
#
_cell.length_a   1.000
_cell.length_b   1.000
_cell.length_c   1.000
_cell.angle_alpha   90.00
_cell.angle_beta   90.00
_cell.angle_gamma   90.00
#
_symmetry.space_group_name_H-M   'P 1'
#
loop_
_entity.id
_entity.type
_entity.pdbx_description
1 polymer ?
#
loop_
_entity_poly.entity_id
_entity_poly.type
_entity_poly.pdbx_seq_one_letter_code
_entity_poly.pdbx_strand_id
1 'polypeptide(L)'
;MENIILKIKLFVFILFCMTLTSCLKEDVLKVPFETYVPKNINDGWELSTPSKEGIDEAELENIYRYYHESKDLWQVRSLLVFRNNKLVAESYTKDPAEITKRVPIWSCTKQVTGILTGIAIEQGFIDNVNDPIQKYLSEEVSRHPDKGAITIQNLLQMESGIAFENDGFSGGANQLLMQKPSNSIDFILGLPIFCPQGEQFHYNDGDPQIISAILQRQTGKTTKDWAGEVLFSKIKFQNYDWAVYKDGITMGAFGISTTPREMARIGHLVLNNGYWNGQKIVSSDWIEKMTSSKVSVEEYGLSGAFGYFWWIYESRGIVFMWGKGGQFVFIKPSKNLVVVTTADPNADCTFEVDTALEIFDRIDKITN
;
A
#
# COMPACT_ATOMS: atom_id res chain seq x y z
N MET A 1 15.19 -34.12 47.67
CA MET A 1 14.51 -34.39 46.42
C MET A 1 13.19 -33.60 46.29
N GLU A 2 12.34 -33.58 47.29
CA GLU A 2 11.03 -32.88 47.23
C GLU A 2 11.12 -31.39 46.93
N ASN A 3 12.10 -30.66 47.52
CA ASN A 3 12.29 -29.23 47.29
C ASN A 3 12.74 -28.88 45.84
N ILE A 4 13.38 -29.82 45.13
CA ILE A 4 13.80 -29.63 43.73
C ILE A 4 12.60 -29.85 42.83
N ILE A 5 11.79 -30.85 43.12
CA ILE A 5 10.57 -31.17 42.33
C ILE A 5 9.54 -30.04 42.46
N LEU A 6 9.40 -29.42 43.63
CA LEU A 6 8.52 -28.29 43.86
C LEU A 6 8.98 -27.04 43.09
N LYS A 7 10.30 -26.76 43.09
CA LYS A 7 10.87 -25.67 42.28
C LYS A 7 10.72 -25.88 40.77
N ILE A 8 10.88 -27.10 40.30
CA ILE A 8 10.66 -27.42 38.86
C ILE A 8 9.18 -27.28 38.50
N LYS A 9 8.25 -27.75 39.34
CA LYS A 9 6.81 -27.57 39.10
C LYS A 9 6.40 -26.10 39.12
N LEU A 10 6.97 -25.30 40.03
CA LEU A 10 6.70 -23.85 40.05
C LEU A 10 7.29 -23.13 38.84
N PHE A 11 8.48 -23.52 38.39
CA PHE A 11 9.12 -22.96 37.20
C PHE A 11 8.36 -23.33 35.90
N VAL A 12 7.90 -24.58 35.78
CA VAL A 12 7.06 -25.03 34.66
C VAL A 12 5.69 -24.36 34.69
N PHE A 13 5.10 -24.12 35.87
CA PHE A 13 3.83 -23.41 36.00
C PHE A 13 3.97 -21.92 35.62
N ILE A 14 5.08 -21.27 36.03
CA ILE A 14 5.39 -19.89 35.63
C ILE A 14 5.67 -19.79 34.12
N LEU A 15 6.40 -20.77 33.54
CA LEU A 15 6.63 -20.82 32.09
C LEU A 15 5.32 -21.07 31.32
N PHE A 16 4.44 -21.92 31.85
CA PHE A 16 3.10 -22.16 31.27
C PHE A 16 2.17 -20.95 31.40
N CYS A 17 2.27 -20.20 32.50
CA CYS A 17 1.55 -18.92 32.60
C CYS A 17 2.12 -17.82 31.68
N MET A 18 3.43 -17.86 31.35
CA MET A 18 4.02 -16.92 30.39
C MET A 18 3.67 -17.26 28.94
N THR A 19 3.34 -18.53 28.63
CA THR A 19 2.86 -18.92 27.29
C THR A 19 1.35 -18.70 27.11
N LEU A 20 0.62 -18.35 28.18
CA LEU A 20 -0.79 -17.96 28.13
C LEU A 20 -0.99 -16.44 27.95
N THR A 21 0.08 -15.66 27.74
CA THR A 21 -0.03 -14.32 27.16
C THR A 21 -0.23 -14.41 25.63
N SER A 22 -0.96 -15.44 25.18
CA SER A 22 -1.54 -15.45 23.85
C SER A 22 -2.63 -14.40 23.84
N CYS A 23 -2.43 -13.34 23.04
CA CYS A 23 -3.48 -12.44 22.58
C CYS A 23 -4.54 -12.14 23.66
N LEU A 24 -4.16 -11.53 24.75
CA LEU A 24 -5.07 -10.59 25.38
C LEU A 24 -5.31 -9.56 24.28
N LYS A 25 -6.38 -9.78 23.47
CA LYS A 25 -7.00 -8.74 22.68
C LYS A 25 -7.15 -7.60 23.67
N GLU A 26 -6.22 -6.62 23.65
CA GLU A 26 -6.55 -5.35 24.25
C GLU A 26 -7.86 -5.01 23.56
N ASP A 27 -8.93 -4.90 24.33
CA ASP A 27 -10.19 -4.32 23.86
C ASP A 27 -9.84 -2.87 23.55
N VAL A 28 -9.24 -2.65 22.40
CA VAL A 28 -9.00 -1.32 21.86
C VAL A 28 -10.38 -0.80 21.60
N LEU A 29 -10.89 -0.07 22.57
CA LEU A 29 -12.25 0.43 22.61
C LEU A 29 -12.52 1.16 21.30
N LYS A 30 -13.38 0.58 20.47
CA LYS A 30 -13.98 1.31 19.36
C LYS A 30 -14.95 2.32 19.94
N VAL A 31 -15.01 3.50 19.33
CA VAL A 31 -16.09 4.45 19.67
C VAL A 31 -17.42 3.89 19.16
N PRO A 32 -18.54 4.13 19.86
CA PRO A 32 -19.87 3.73 19.37
C PRO A 32 -20.11 4.30 17.98
N PHE A 33 -20.81 3.54 17.15
CA PHE A 33 -21.25 4.04 15.86
C PHE A 33 -22.28 5.15 16.04
N GLU A 34 -21.95 6.33 15.55
CA GLU A 34 -22.85 7.49 15.57
C GLU A 34 -23.40 7.78 14.17
N THR A 35 -22.52 7.85 13.19
CA THR A 35 -22.87 8.21 11.81
C THR A 35 -21.74 7.84 10.83
N TYR A 36 -22.11 7.66 9.58
CA TYR A 36 -21.18 7.58 8.45
C TYR A 36 -21.25 8.83 7.57
N VAL A 37 -22.05 9.84 7.92
CA VAL A 37 -22.21 11.06 7.12
C VAL A 37 -20.88 11.83 7.08
N PRO A 38 -20.33 12.13 5.87
CA PRO A 38 -19.06 12.78 5.74
C PRO A 38 -19.05 14.19 6.32
N LYS A 39 -17.95 14.54 7.01
CA LYS A 39 -17.74 15.89 7.54
C LYS A 39 -17.07 16.77 6.50
N ASN A 40 -17.57 18.00 6.31
CA ASN A 40 -16.88 19.01 5.52
C ASN A 40 -15.69 19.57 6.33
N ILE A 41 -14.47 19.26 5.90
CA ILE A 41 -13.23 19.79 6.51
C ILE A 41 -12.47 20.71 5.55
N ASN A 42 -13.10 21.15 4.46
CA ASN A 42 -12.53 22.04 3.44
C ASN A 42 -11.26 21.47 2.77
N ASP A 43 -11.15 20.16 2.64
CA ASP A 43 -10.05 19.47 1.97
C ASP A 43 -10.25 19.32 0.45
N GLY A 44 -11.36 19.86 -0.07
CA GLY A 44 -11.68 19.89 -1.49
C GLY A 44 -12.37 18.64 -2.03
N TRP A 45 -12.81 17.71 -1.18
CA TRP A 45 -13.72 16.66 -1.58
C TRP A 45 -15.15 17.20 -1.70
N GLU A 46 -15.82 16.85 -2.80
CA GLU A 46 -17.25 17.02 -2.93
C GLU A 46 -17.95 15.95 -2.08
N LEU A 47 -18.92 16.37 -1.27
CA LEU A 47 -19.72 15.49 -0.43
C LEU A 47 -21.07 15.19 -1.08
N SER A 48 -21.56 13.96 -0.92
CA SER A 48 -22.90 13.58 -1.37
C SER A 48 -23.53 12.62 -0.36
N THR A 49 -24.71 12.08 -0.68
CA THR A 49 -25.38 11.04 0.11
C THR A 49 -25.38 9.73 -0.68
N PRO A 50 -25.38 8.56 0.00
CA PRO A 50 -25.40 7.27 -0.66
C PRO A 50 -26.55 7.13 -1.67
N SER A 51 -27.77 7.49 -1.27
CA SER A 51 -28.95 7.38 -2.11
C SER A 51 -28.89 8.25 -3.38
N LYS A 52 -28.32 9.46 -3.31
CA LYS A 52 -28.13 10.30 -4.50
C LYS A 52 -27.14 9.71 -5.49
N GLU A 53 -26.19 8.94 -5.02
CA GLU A 53 -25.14 8.32 -5.83
C GLU A 53 -25.43 6.84 -6.14
N GLY A 54 -26.67 6.37 -5.91
CA GLY A 54 -27.10 5.03 -6.29
C GLY A 54 -26.62 3.90 -5.38
N ILE A 55 -26.41 4.18 -4.10
CA ILE A 55 -26.05 3.19 -3.07
C ILE A 55 -27.25 3.04 -2.14
N ASP A 56 -27.60 1.79 -1.79
CA ASP A 56 -28.64 1.50 -0.79
C ASP A 56 -28.17 2.01 0.58
N GLU A 57 -28.85 3.05 1.05
CA GLU A 57 -28.47 3.77 2.26
C GLU A 57 -28.70 2.96 3.53
N ALA A 58 -29.77 2.15 3.58
CA ALA A 58 -30.09 1.32 4.74
C ALA A 58 -29.08 0.16 4.89
N GLU A 59 -28.75 -0.49 3.79
CA GLU A 59 -27.77 -1.56 3.79
C GLU A 59 -26.35 -1.01 4.05
N LEU A 60 -26.02 0.18 3.57
CA LEU A 60 -24.75 0.83 3.86
C LEU A 60 -24.61 1.13 5.37
N GLU A 61 -25.68 1.61 6.02
CA GLU A 61 -25.68 1.83 7.47
C GLU A 61 -25.42 0.53 8.23
N ASN A 62 -26.05 -0.59 7.80
CA ASN A 62 -25.81 -1.90 8.39
C ASN A 62 -24.35 -2.34 8.28
N ILE A 63 -23.69 -2.04 7.13
CA ILE A 63 -22.27 -2.33 6.93
C ILE A 63 -21.43 -1.50 7.90
N TYR A 64 -21.70 -0.21 8.09
CA TYR A 64 -20.95 0.65 9.01
C TYR A 64 -21.16 0.24 10.47
N ARG A 65 -22.37 -0.14 10.87
CA ARG A 65 -22.66 -0.71 12.20
C ARG A 65 -21.83 -1.97 12.42
N TYR A 66 -21.87 -2.91 11.49
CA TYR A 66 -21.07 -4.13 11.57
C TYR A 66 -19.57 -3.80 11.68
N TYR A 67 -19.08 -2.83 10.91
CA TYR A 67 -17.68 -2.39 10.94
C TYR A 67 -17.26 -1.84 12.31
N HIS A 68 -18.14 -1.13 13.00
CA HIS A 68 -17.92 -0.62 14.34
C HIS A 68 -18.09 -1.68 15.44
N GLU A 69 -19.13 -2.48 15.36
CA GLU A 69 -19.58 -3.34 16.46
C GLU A 69 -18.92 -4.72 16.46
N SER A 70 -18.44 -5.19 15.30
CA SER A 70 -17.81 -6.52 15.20
C SER A 70 -16.51 -6.58 15.98
N LYS A 71 -16.41 -7.58 16.86
CA LYS A 71 -15.19 -7.87 17.62
C LYS A 71 -14.07 -8.44 16.73
N ASP A 72 -14.43 -9.09 15.61
CA ASP A 72 -13.49 -9.66 14.67
C ASP A 72 -12.78 -8.57 13.83
N LEU A 73 -13.36 -7.38 13.80
CA LEU A 73 -12.83 -6.19 13.12
C LEU A 73 -12.19 -5.18 14.08
N TRP A 74 -11.63 -5.65 15.20
CA TRP A 74 -11.08 -4.77 16.24
C TRP A 74 -9.90 -3.89 15.76
N GLN A 75 -9.11 -4.34 14.76
CA GLN A 75 -7.97 -3.61 14.21
C GLN A 75 -8.38 -2.47 13.27
N VAL A 76 -9.58 -2.48 12.69
CA VAL A 76 -9.98 -1.47 11.70
C VAL A 76 -10.05 -0.08 12.32
N ARG A 77 -9.69 0.94 11.55
CA ARG A 77 -9.64 2.34 11.97
C ARG A 77 -10.59 3.22 11.17
N SER A 78 -10.63 3.06 9.87
CA SER A 78 -11.51 3.86 9.01
C SER A 78 -12.07 3.07 7.85
N LEU A 79 -13.28 3.45 7.43
CA LEU A 79 -13.93 3.00 6.20
C LEU A 79 -14.49 4.22 5.49
N LEU A 80 -14.06 4.46 4.25
CA LEU A 80 -14.54 5.56 3.41
C LEU A 80 -15.07 4.99 2.10
N VAL A 81 -16.19 5.52 1.64
CA VAL A 81 -16.83 5.15 0.36
C VAL A 81 -16.97 6.38 -0.50
N PHE A 82 -16.43 6.31 -1.70
CA PHE A 82 -16.55 7.33 -2.73
C PHE A 82 -17.29 6.76 -3.94
N ARG A 83 -18.22 7.52 -4.46
CA ARG A 83 -19.00 7.18 -5.65
C ARG A 83 -19.08 8.39 -6.57
N ASN A 84 -18.87 8.19 -7.88
CA ASN A 84 -18.91 9.28 -8.85
C ASN A 84 -18.01 10.48 -8.47
N ASN A 85 -16.81 10.20 -7.96
CA ASN A 85 -15.82 11.18 -7.47
C ASN A 85 -16.26 11.99 -6.22
N LYS A 86 -17.30 11.56 -5.50
CA LYS A 86 -17.80 12.22 -4.29
C LYS A 86 -17.66 11.31 -3.09
N LEU A 87 -17.32 11.89 -1.95
CA LEU A 87 -17.31 11.19 -0.67
C LEU A 87 -18.75 11.05 -0.18
N VAL A 88 -19.25 9.83 -0.10
CA VAL A 88 -20.66 9.53 0.25
C VAL A 88 -20.80 8.97 1.66
N ALA A 89 -19.76 8.32 2.18
CA ALA A 89 -19.76 7.80 3.53
C ALA A 89 -18.35 7.72 4.09
N GLU A 90 -18.18 8.02 5.37
CA GLU A 90 -16.94 7.82 6.10
C GLU A 90 -17.18 7.56 7.58
N SER A 91 -16.33 6.75 8.19
CA SER A 91 -16.36 6.53 9.63
C SER A 91 -14.99 6.14 10.16
N TYR A 92 -14.74 6.50 11.42
CA TYR A 92 -13.49 6.28 12.15
C TYR A 92 -13.80 5.56 13.45
N THR A 93 -13.30 4.32 13.59
CA THR A 93 -13.73 3.40 14.66
C THR A 93 -13.04 3.64 16.00
N LYS A 94 -11.88 4.31 16.03
CA LYS A 94 -11.10 4.53 17.24
C LYS A 94 -11.25 5.95 17.79
N ASP A 95 -11.17 6.93 16.90
CA ASP A 95 -11.22 8.35 17.24
C ASP A 95 -11.69 9.14 16.00
N PRO A 96 -12.77 9.92 16.08
CA PRO A 96 -13.20 10.79 15.00
C PRO A 96 -12.13 11.80 14.54
N ALA A 97 -11.15 12.13 15.37
CA ALA A 97 -10.02 12.98 15.00
C ALA A 97 -9.07 12.32 13.99
N GLU A 98 -9.18 11.02 13.75
CA GLU A 98 -8.37 10.30 12.74
C GLU A 98 -8.65 10.77 11.30
N ILE A 99 -9.74 11.50 11.08
CA ILE A 99 -10.02 12.15 9.78
C ILE A 99 -8.83 13.00 9.27
N THR A 100 -8.05 13.61 10.17
CA THR A 100 -6.86 14.41 9.84
C THR A 100 -5.55 13.81 10.29
N LYS A 101 -5.59 12.68 11.00
CA LYS A 101 -4.41 12.01 11.53
C LYS A 101 -3.70 11.21 10.44
N ARG A 102 -2.40 11.46 10.28
CA ARG A 102 -1.55 10.65 9.41
C ARG A 102 -1.29 9.29 10.04
N VAL A 103 -1.44 8.24 9.23
CA VAL A 103 -1.06 6.86 9.57
C VAL A 103 -0.13 6.32 8.51
N PRO A 104 0.82 5.43 8.84
CA PRO A 104 1.65 4.77 7.84
C PRO A 104 0.77 3.96 6.87
N ILE A 105 0.92 4.19 5.57
CA ILE A 105 0.19 3.43 4.54
C ILE A 105 0.97 2.24 4.00
N TRP A 106 2.19 2.04 4.52
CA TRP A 106 3.05 0.93 4.17
C TRP A 106 3.20 0.72 2.66
N SER A 107 3.02 -0.50 2.18
CA SER A 107 3.20 -0.87 0.78
C SER A 107 2.29 -0.16 -0.21
N CYS A 108 1.25 0.55 0.24
CA CYS A 108 0.52 1.49 -0.61
C CYS A 108 1.42 2.61 -1.19
N THR A 109 2.62 2.79 -0.66
CA THR A 109 3.66 3.67 -1.23
C THR A 109 4.13 3.22 -2.60
N LYS A 110 4.19 1.90 -2.85
CA LYS A 110 4.66 1.33 -4.13
C LYS A 110 3.85 1.81 -5.33
N GLN A 111 2.53 1.94 -5.14
CA GLN A 111 1.64 2.42 -6.20
C GLN A 111 1.95 3.88 -6.57
N VAL A 112 2.30 4.70 -5.58
CA VAL A 112 2.76 6.09 -5.82
C VAL A 112 4.07 6.08 -6.62
N THR A 113 5.03 5.22 -6.24
CA THR A 113 6.30 5.05 -6.97
C THR A 113 6.05 4.59 -8.41
N GLY A 114 5.07 3.70 -8.65
CA GLY A 114 4.66 3.29 -9.99
C GLY A 114 4.06 4.43 -10.83
N ILE A 115 3.21 5.28 -10.24
CA ILE A 115 2.67 6.48 -10.93
C ILE A 115 3.80 7.44 -11.30
N LEU A 116 4.74 7.69 -10.38
CA LEU A 116 5.89 8.56 -10.62
C LEU A 116 6.79 8.04 -11.73
N THR A 117 6.94 6.72 -11.87
CA THR A 117 7.68 6.12 -12.99
C THR A 117 7.06 6.49 -14.33
N GLY A 118 5.71 6.45 -14.44
CA GLY A 118 5.02 6.88 -15.65
C GLY A 118 5.22 8.35 -15.95
N ILE A 119 5.13 9.21 -14.95
CA ILE A 119 5.38 10.65 -15.11
C ILE A 119 6.83 10.88 -15.55
N ALA A 120 7.79 10.12 -15.02
CA ALA A 120 9.21 10.23 -15.42
C ALA A 120 9.43 9.82 -16.88
N ILE A 121 8.72 8.79 -17.35
CA ILE A 121 8.77 8.38 -18.77
C ILE A 121 8.16 9.48 -19.65
N GLU A 122 7.01 10.03 -19.30
CA GLU A 122 6.37 11.10 -20.08
C GLU A 122 7.21 12.38 -20.15
N GLN A 123 7.98 12.66 -19.10
CA GLN A 123 8.88 13.82 -19.04
C GLN A 123 10.28 13.56 -19.63
N GLY A 124 10.56 12.34 -20.08
CA GLY A 124 11.83 11.97 -20.70
C GLY A 124 12.99 11.76 -19.72
N PHE A 125 12.71 11.60 -18.42
CA PHE A 125 13.71 11.23 -17.43
C PHE A 125 14.06 9.72 -17.48
N ILE A 126 13.12 8.91 -17.92
CA ILE A 126 13.29 7.48 -18.22
C ILE A 126 12.78 7.30 -19.64
N ASP A 127 13.53 6.62 -20.51
CA ASP A 127 13.12 6.50 -21.92
C ASP A 127 11.98 5.50 -22.08
N ASN A 128 12.10 4.32 -21.45
CA ASN A 128 11.04 3.30 -21.46
C ASN A 128 11.24 2.22 -20.39
N VAL A 129 10.23 1.36 -20.21
CA VAL A 129 10.25 0.29 -19.19
C VAL A 129 11.23 -0.84 -19.50
N ASN A 130 11.66 -1.01 -20.75
CA ASN A 130 12.60 -2.07 -21.17
C ASN A 130 14.05 -1.66 -20.97
N ASP A 131 14.32 -0.42 -20.54
CA ASP A 131 15.67 0.03 -20.28
C ASP A 131 16.28 -0.74 -19.10
N PRO A 132 17.52 -1.20 -19.24
CA PRO A 132 18.24 -1.84 -18.15
C PRO A 132 18.65 -0.80 -17.09
N ILE A 133 18.67 -1.21 -15.82
CA ILE A 133 19.05 -0.33 -14.71
C ILE A 133 20.48 0.21 -14.85
N GLN A 134 21.37 -0.50 -15.54
CA GLN A 134 22.72 -0.06 -15.84
C GLN A 134 22.75 1.32 -16.50
N LYS A 135 21.74 1.66 -17.30
CA LYS A 135 21.62 2.96 -17.96
C LYS A 135 21.49 4.12 -16.95
N TYR A 136 20.86 3.87 -15.81
CA TYR A 136 20.50 4.88 -14.83
C TYR A 136 21.34 4.81 -13.54
N LEU A 137 21.91 3.64 -13.24
CA LEU A 137 22.68 3.33 -12.03
C LEU A 137 24.06 2.74 -12.37
N SER A 138 24.74 3.32 -13.36
CA SER A 138 25.99 2.78 -13.91
C SER A 138 27.09 2.59 -12.86
N GLU A 139 27.17 3.47 -11.87
CA GLU A 139 28.18 3.40 -10.80
C GLU A 139 27.94 2.19 -9.88
N GLU A 140 26.70 2.00 -9.39
CA GLU A 140 26.37 0.86 -8.53
C GLU A 140 26.43 -0.45 -9.29
N VAL A 141 25.90 -0.47 -10.51
CA VAL A 141 25.95 -1.66 -11.37
C VAL A 141 27.38 -2.05 -11.71
N SER A 142 28.34 -1.09 -11.80
CA SER A 142 29.75 -1.44 -12.01
C SER A 142 30.33 -2.32 -10.89
N ARG A 143 29.80 -2.22 -9.68
CA ARG A 143 30.16 -3.07 -8.54
C ARG A 143 29.37 -4.40 -8.51
N HIS A 144 28.23 -4.45 -9.20
CA HIS A 144 27.32 -5.58 -9.27
C HIS A 144 26.87 -5.87 -10.71
N PRO A 145 27.83 -6.24 -11.62
CA PRO A 145 27.57 -6.29 -13.06
C PRO A 145 26.53 -7.34 -13.48
N ASP A 146 26.30 -8.34 -12.67
CA ASP A 146 25.28 -9.37 -12.86
C ASP A 146 23.83 -8.87 -12.75
N LYS A 147 23.62 -7.66 -12.20
CA LYS A 147 22.31 -7.01 -12.09
C LYS A 147 22.03 -6.02 -13.22
N GLY A 148 23.04 -5.69 -14.02
CA GLY A 148 22.94 -4.58 -15.00
C GLY A 148 21.82 -4.74 -16.04
N ALA A 149 21.48 -5.96 -16.38
CA ALA A 149 20.45 -6.28 -17.36
C ALA A 149 19.01 -6.26 -16.81
N ILE A 150 18.82 -6.13 -15.50
CA ILE A 150 17.48 -5.99 -14.90
C ILE A 150 16.83 -4.72 -15.49
N THR A 151 15.60 -4.84 -15.98
CA THR A 151 14.89 -3.71 -16.59
C THR A 151 13.99 -2.98 -15.60
N ILE A 152 13.60 -1.76 -15.91
CA ILE A 152 12.56 -1.02 -15.18
C ILE A 152 11.29 -1.87 -15.08
N GLN A 153 10.92 -2.58 -16.16
CA GLN A 153 9.77 -3.46 -16.18
C GLN A 153 9.89 -4.60 -15.17
N ASN A 154 11.04 -5.27 -15.11
CA ASN A 154 11.26 -6.35 -14.12
C ASN A 154 11.07 -5.85 -12.68
N LEU A 155 11.57 -4.65 -12.38
CA LEU A 155 11.35 -4.03 -11.06
C LEU A 155 9.88 -3.73 -10.79
N LEU A 156 9.17 -3.13 -11.77
CA LEU A 156 7.75 -2.79 -11.62
C LEU A 156 6.85 -4.00 -11.48
N GLN A 157 7.24 -5.15 -12.05
CA GLN A 157 6.53 -6.42 -11.99
C GLN A 157 6.96 -7.31 -10.81
N MET A 158 7.93 -6.87 -10.00
CA MET A 158 8.53 -7.70 -8.93
C MET A 158 9.17 -8.99 -9.47
N GLU A 159 9.84 -8.89 -10.61
CA GLU A 159 10.51 -10.00 -11.31
C GLU A 159 12.01 -9.72 -11.51
N SER A 160 12.65 -8.97 -10.62
CA SER A 160 14.08 -8.67 -10.71
C SER A 160 14.98 -9.89 -10.54
N GLY A 161 14.49 -10.94 -9.88
CA GLY A 161 15.26 -12.12 -9.49
C GLY A 161 16.22 -11.90 -8.33
N ILE A 162 16.24 -10.71 -7.71
CA ILE A 162 17.05 -10.42 -6.53
C ILE A 162 16.45 -11.12 -5.31
N ALA A 163 17.27 -11.86 -4.55
CA ALA A 163 16.86 -12.58 -3.34
C ALA A 163 16.66 -11.61 -2.16
N PHE A 164 15.65 -10.75 -2.25
CA PHE A 164 15.31 -9.79 -1.22
C PHE A 164 14.16 -10.31 -0.34
N GLU A 165 14.46 -10.54 0.94
CA GLU A 165 13.49 -11.06 1.91
C GLU A 165 12.84 -9.90 2.69
N ASN A 166 11.51 -9.78 2.62
CA ASN A 166 10.76 -8.78 3.37
C ASN A 166 10.53 -9.18 4.83
N ASP A 167 10.20 -10.46 5.08
CA ASP A 167 9.77 -10.93 6.39
C ASP A 167 10.89 -11.51 7.22
N GLY A 168 11.04 -10.96 8.40
CA GLY A 168 12.07 -11.31 9.35
C GLY A 168 11.68 -12.28 10.43
N PHE A 169 10.88 -13.32 10.16
CA PHE A 169 10.65 -14.39 11.14
C PHE A 169 11.95 -15.05 11.62
N SER A 170 13.01 -14.96 10.82
CA SER A 170 14.35 -15.48 11.12
C SER A 170 15.35 -14.41 11.57
N GLY A 171 14.92 -13.17 11.81
CA GLY A 171 15.81 -12.07 12.24
C GLY A 171 16.73 -11.52 11.17
N GLY A 172 16.56 -11.90 9.91
CA GLY A 172 17.42 -11.54 8.78
C GLY A 172 16.71 -10.82 7.64
N ALA A 173 15.53 -10.22 7.87
CA ALA A 173 14.82 -9.51 6.81
C ALA A 173 15.70 -8.42 6.20
N ASN A 174 15.89 -8.48 4.88
CA ASN A 174 16.65 -7.48 4.15
C ASN A 174 16.04 -6.08 4.33
N GLN A 175 14.72 -5.97 4.50
CA GLN A 175 14.03 -4.73 4.84
C GLN A 175 14.59 -4.04 6.09
N LEU A 176 14.85 -4.79 7.17
CA LEU A 176 15.44 -4.24 8.40
C LEU A 176 16.94 -3.95 8.23
N LEU A 177 17.64 -4.80 7.48
CA LEU A 177 19.05 -4.63 7.19
C LEU A 177 19.29 -3.44 6.28
N MET A 178 18.43 -3.19 5.29
CA MET A 178 18.50 -2.05 4.37
C MET A 178 18.42 -0.68 5.08
N GLN A 179 17.84 -0.63 6.27
CA GLN A 179 17.76 0.61 7.06
C GLN A 179 19.10 0.98 7.74
N LYS A 180 20.06 0.05 7.80
CA LYS A 180 21.34 0.23 8.50
C LYS A 180 22.46 0.79 7.62
N PRO A 181 22.61 0.37 6.33
CA PRO A 181 23.72 0.82 5.49
C PRO A 181 23.62 2.29 5.08
N SER A 182 24.75 2.86 4.73
CA SER A 182 24.85 4.21 4.18
C SER A 182 24.54 4.26 2.68
N ASN A 183 24.33 3.13 2.03
CA ASN A 183 23.95 3.00 0.62
C ASN A 183 22.95 1.85 0.49
N SER A 184 21.66 2.19 0.41
CA SER A 184 20.58 1.21 0.30
C SER A 184 20.61 0.46 -1.04
N ILE A 185 21.01 1.12 -2.11
CA ILE A 185 21.04 0.52 -3.45
C ILE A 185 22.18 -0.48 -3.58
N ASP A 186 23.37 -0.12 -3.10
CA ASP A 186 24.50 -1.02 -3.10
C ASP A 186 24.25 -2.27 -2.25
N PHE A 187 23.53 -2.11 -1.13
CA PHE A 187 23.05 -3.23 -0.33
C PHE A 187 22.10 -4.16 -1.11
N ILE A 188 21.08 -3.59 -1.80
CA ILE A 188 20.12 -4.39 -2.57
C ILE A 188 20.82 -5.12 -3.73
N LEU A 189 21.62 -4.40 -4.52
CA LEU A 189 22.34 -4.97 -5.65
C LEU A 189 23.40 -6.00 -5.22
N GLY A 190 23.90 -5.92 -3.98
CA GLY A 190 24.82 -6.90 -3.39
C GLY A 190 24.16 -8.24 -3.01
N LEU A 191 22.84 -8.32 -2.99
CA LEU A 191 22.14 -9.58 -2.71
C LEU A 191 22.28 -10.58 -3.88
N PRO A 192 22.22 -11.91 -3.62
CA PRO A 192 22.29 -12.89 -4.69
C PRO A 192 21.09 -12.81 -5.63
N ILE A 193 21.26 -13.33 -6.86
CA ILE A 193 20.17 -13.65 -7.77
C ILE A 193 19.68 -15.07 -7.46
N PHE A 194 18.38 -15.27 -7.27
CA PHE A 194 17.80 -16.61 -7.05
C PHE A 194 17.18 -17.20 -8.32
N CYS A 195 16.76 -16.35 -9.28
CA CYS A 195 16.30 -16.76 -10.60
C CYS A 195 16.63 -15.66 -11.63
N PRO A 196 16.70 -15.96 -12.94
CA PRO A 196 16.81 -14.95 -13.97
C PRO A 196 15.68 -13.91 -13.88
N GLN A 197 16.00 -12.66 -14.17
CA GLN A 197 15.00 -11.59 -14.22
C GLN A 197 13.89 -11.89 -15.24
N GLY A 198 12.65 -11.59 -14.88
CA GLY A 198 11.46 -11.81 -15.71
C GLY A 198 10.90 -13.23 -15.66
N GLU A 199 11.49 -14.14 -14.87
CA GLU A 199 11.03 -15.54 -14.80
C GLU A 199 10.06 -15.81 -13.67
N GLN A 200 10.22 -15.11 -12.53
CA GLN A 200 9.43 -15.41 -11.33
C GLN A 200 9.06 -14.14 -10.57
N PHE A 201 7.78 -14.02 -10.25
CA PHE A 201 7.29 -13.01 -9.34
C PHE A 201 7.83 -13.26 -7.93
N HIS A 202 8.41 -12.24 -7.32
CA HIS A 202 8.87 -12.26 -5.93
C HIS A 202 8.63 -10.91 -5.27
N TYR A 203 7.54 -10.82 -4.49
CA TYR A 203 7.17 -9.57 -3.84
C TYR A 203 8.24 -9.12 -2.85
N ASN A 204 8.84 -7.95 -3.10
CA ASN A 204 9.96 -7.44 -2.32
C ASN A 204 9.96 -5.90 -2.22
N ASP A 205 10.69 -5.37 -1.23
CA ASP A 205 10.82 -3.93 -1.03
C ASP A 205 12.09 -3.34 -1.72
N GLY A 206 12.95 -4.19 -2.24
CA GLY A 206 14.16 -3.78 -2.95
C GLY A 206 13.86 -3.17 -4.32
N ASP A 207 12.99 -3.80 -5.09
CA ASP A 207 12.65 -3.36 -6.45
C ASP A 207 12.11 -1.92 -6.50
N PRO A 208 11.09 -1.53 -5.71
CA PRO A 208 10.63 -0.15 -5.69
C PRO A 208 11.64 0.82 -5.07
N GLN A 209 12.58 0.36 -4.24
CA GLN A 209 13.67 1.19 -3.75
C GLN A 209 14.67 1.52 -4.87
N ILE A 210 14.99 0.57 -5.73
CA ILE A 210 15.81 0.81 -6.93
C ILE A 210 15.12 1.83 -7.84
N ILE A 211 13.81 1.70 -8.08
CA ILE A 211 13.04 2.69 -8.86
C ILE A 211 13.13 4.08 -8.22
N SER A 212 12.96 4.20 -6.90
CA SER A 212 13.07 5.49 -6.22
C SER A 212 14.45 6.14 -6.40
N ALA A 213 15.51 5.35 -6.35
CA ALA A 213 16.87 5.85 -6.61
C ALA A 213 17.04 6.34 -8.05
N ILE A 214 16.52 5.60 -9.03
CA ILE A 214 16.53 6.01 -10.43
C ILE A 214 15.80 7.33 -10.61
N LEU A 215 14.58 7.46 -10.07
CA LEU A 215 13.80 8.71 -10.10
C LEU A 215 14.59 9.88 -9.51
N GLN A 216 15.17 9.70 -8.33
CA GLN A 216 15.97 10.73 -7.68
C GLN A 216 17.18 11.17 -8.53
N ARG A 217 17.88 10.24 -9.13
CA ARG A 217 19.05 10.55 -9.96
C ARG A 217 18.70 11.24 -11.26
N GLN A 218 17.69 10.75 -11.94
CA GLN A 218 17.30 11.31 -13.23
C GLN A 218 16.63 12.68 -13.10
N THR A 219 15.88 12.93 -12.03
CA THR A 219 15.23 14.24 -11.80
C THR A 219 16.13 15.25 -11.07
N GLY A 220 17.21 14.80 -10.42
CA GLY A 220 18.08 15.63 -9.58
C GLY A 220 17.43 16.10 -8.27
N LYS A 221 16.27 15.52 -7.90
CA LYS A 221 15.49 15.83 -6.68
C LYS A 221 15.24 14.56 -5.90
N THR A 222 15.01 14.66 -4.58
CA THR A 222 14.50 13.49 -3.86
C THR A 222 13.15 13.06 -4.47
N THR A 223 12.87 11.77 -4.49
CA THR A 223 11.59 11.27 -5.04
C THR A 223 10.39 11.92 -4.33
N LYS A 224 10.51 12.17 -3.01
CA LYS A 224 9.52 12.90 -2.22
C LYS A 224 9.27 14.32 -2.74
N ASP A 225 10.34 15.10 -2.95
CA ASP A 225 10.21 16.50 -3.36
C ASP A 225 9.67 16.59 -4.79
N TRP A 226 10.18 15.75 -5.69
CA TRP A 226 9.70 15.68 -7.06
C TRP A 226 8.22 15.24 -7.12
N ALA A 227 7.82 14.24 -6.32
CA ALA A 227 6.42 13.84 -6.21
C ALA A 227 5.53 15.00 -5.74
N GLY A 228 6.01 15.82 -4.79
CA GLY A 228 5.33 17.04 -4.34
C GLY A 228 5.00 17.99 -5.48
N GLU A 229 5.93 18.15 -6.43
CA GLU A 229 5.78 19.07 -7.57
C GLU A 229 4.89 18.50 -8.69
N VAL A 230 5.13 17.26 -9.10
CA VAL A 230 4.53 16.71 -10.32
C VAL A 230 3.22 15.96 -10.09
N LEU A 231 3.01 15.45 -8.87
CA LEU A 231 1.86 14.62 -8.52
C LEU A 231 1.04 15.23 -7.39
N PHE A 232 1.58 15.33 -6.19
CA PHE A 232 0.82 15.62 -4.98
C PHE A 232 0.17 17.00 -4.98
N SER A 233 0.89 18.04 -5.41
CA SER A 233 0.31 19.40 -5.55
C SER A 233 -0.84 19.44 -6.55
N LYS A 234 -0.81 18.60 -7.58
CA LYS A 234 -1.81 18.59 -8.65
C LYS A 234 -3.12 17.91 -8.24
N ILE A 235 -3.02 16.87 -7.40
CA ILE A 235 -4.18 16.13 -6.90
C ILE A 235 -4.63 16.57 -5.51
N LYS A 236 -4.07 17.68 -5.00
CA LYS A 236 -4.32 18.21 -3.63
C LYS A 236 -3.98 17.22 -2.50
N PHE A 237 -2.99 16.36 -2.71
CA PHE A 237 -2.45 15.45 -1.70
C PHE A 237 -1.49 16.24 -0.80
N GLN A 238 -1.98 16.72 0.35
CA GLN A 238 -1.26 17.73 1.14
C GLN A 238 -0.85 17.25 2.53
N ASN A 239 -1.66 16.41 3.16
CA ASN A 239 -1.41 15.97 4.52
C ASN A 239 -0.61 14.64 4.53
N TYR A 240 0.67 14.72 4.23
CA TYR A 240 1.56 13.55 4.19
C TYR A 240 2.94 13.84 4.79
N ASP A 241 3.64 12.76 5.08
CA ASP A 241 5.09 12.70 5.21
C ASP A 241 5.60 11.49 4.42
N TRP A 242 6.85 11.55 3.97
CA TRP A 242 7.48 10.44 3.25
C TRP A 242 8.92 10.29 3.74
N ALA A 243 9.21 9.16 4.37
CA ALA A 243 10.50 8.88 4.97
C ALA A 243 11.60 8.64 3.94
N VAL A 244 12.83 8.91 4.34
CA VAL A 244 14.04 8.68 3.55
C VAL A 244 15.00 7.77 4.31
N TYR A 245 15.83 7.02 3.60
CA TYR A 245 16.93 6.25 4.19
C TYR A 245 18.10 7.14 4.58
N LYS A 246 19.09 6.58 5.27
CA LYS A 246 20.29 7.31 5.72
C LYS A 246 21.13 7.85 4.58
N ASP A 247 21.04 7.25 3.40
CA ASP A 247 21.71 7.71 2.16
C ASP A 247 20.97 8.86 1.45
N GLY A 248 19.86 9.34 2.01
CA GLY A 248 19.06 10.40 1.44
C GLY A 248 18.11 9.96 0.32
N ILE A 249 18.03 8.66 0.02
CA ILE A 249 17.09 8.15 -0.97
C ILE A 249 15.70 7.96 -0.31
N THR A 250 14.67 8.48 -0.95
CA THR A 250 13.29 8.34 -0.49
C THR A 250 12.88 6.86 -0.48
N MET A 251 12.16 6.41 0.55
CA MET A 251 11.69 5.02 0.67
C MET A 251 10.65 4.69 -0.40
N GLY A 252 11.05 4.02 -1.49
CA GLY A 252 10.17 3.74 -2.63
C GLY A 252 9.12 2.65 -2.37
N ALA A 253 9.37 1.76 -1.41
CA ALA A 253 8.51 0.61 -1.13
C ALA A 253 7.45 0.88 -0.06
N PHE A 254 7.79 1.72 0.91
CA PHE A 254 6.97 2.12 2.05
C PHE A 254 7.49 3.46 2.58
N GLY A 255 6.87 4.00 3.62
CA GLY A 255 7.39 5.22 4.24
C GLY A 255 6.49 6.44 4.08
N ILE A 256 5.43 6.38 3.26
CA ILE A 256 4.40 7.41 3.28
C ILE A 256 3.51 7.21 4.51
N SER A 257 3.30 8.33 5.23
CA SER A 257 2.26 8.46 6.26
C SER A 257 1.29 9.55 5.82
N THR A 258 -0.01 9.23 5.81
CA THR A 258 -1.03 10.15 5.31
C THR A 258 -2.40 9.83 5.90
N THR A 259 -3.45 10.57 5.51
CA THR A 259 -4.82 10.33 5.96
C THR A 259 -5.57 9.42 4.99
N PRO A 260 -6.66 8.75 5.43
CA PRO A 260 -7.49 7.93 4.54
C PRO A 260 -8.06 8.71 3.34
N ARG A 261 -8.42 9.97 3.54
CA ARG A 261 -8.93 10.83 2.46
C ARG A 261 -7.86 11.18 1.43
N GLU A 262 -6.60 11.31 1.86
CA GLU A 262 -5.48 11.50 0.94
C GLU A 262 -5.18 10.22 0.15
N MET A 263 -5.26 9.04 0.78
CA MET A 263 -5.14 7.76 0.07
C MET A 263 -6.16 7.65 -1.07
N ALA A 264 -7.40 8.10 -0.82
CA ALA A 264 -8.45 8.11 -1.82
C ALA A 264 -8.09 8.94 -3.07
N ARG A 265 -7.25 9.98 -2.96
CA ARG A 265 -6.83 10.81 -4.12
C ARG A 265 -6.03 10.00 -5.13
N ILE A 266 -5.17 9.10 -4.64
CA ILE A 266 -4.45 8.17 -5.53
C ILE A 266 -5.44 7.24 -6.23
N GLY A 267 -6.41 6.68 -5.48
CA GLY A 267 -7.47 5.85 -6.07
C GLY A 267 -8.28 6.59 -7.13
N HIS A 268 -8.64 7.85 -6.88
CA HIS A 268 -9.40 8.66 -7.84
C HIS A 268 -8.59 9.04 -9.08
N LEU A 269 -7.30 9.30 -8.94
CA LEU A 269 -6.43 9.54 -10.10
C LEU A 269 -6.44 8.32 -11.03
N VAL A 270 -6.37 7.11 -10.48
CA VAL A 270 -6.43 5.87 -11.26
C VAL A 270 -7.82 5.63 -11.82
N LEU A 271 -8.88 5.80 -11.02
CA LEU A 271 -10.28 5.70 -11.46
C LEU A 271 -10.57 6.60 -12.66
N ASN A 272 -9.99 7.80 -12.68
CA ASN A 272 -10.17 8.79 -13.73
C ASN A 272 -9.05 8.72 -14.81
N ASN A 273 -8.43 7.54 -14.99
CA ASN A 273 -7.44 7.30 -16.04
C ASN A 273 -6.31 8.34 -16.09
N GLY A 274 -5.81 8.74 -14.92
CA GLY A 274 -4.68 9.68 -14.83
C GLY A 274 -5.05 11.17 -14.87
N TYR A 275 -6.34 11.49 -14.85
CA TYR A 275 -6.83 12.87 -14.83
C TYR A 275 -7.31 13.28 -13.44
N TRP A 276 -7.09 14.54 -13.10
CA TRP A 276 -7.60 15.16 -11.89
C TRP A 276 -8.25 16.51 -12.24
N ASN A 277 -9.56 16.65 -12.00
CA ASN A 277 -10.35 17.84 -12.36
C ASN A 277 -10.14 18.29 -13.81
N GLY A 278 -10.09 17.33 -14.75
CA GLY A 278 -9.87 17.59 -16.18
C GLY A 278 -8.41 17.85 -16.58
N GLN A 279 -7.49 17.97 -15.63
CA GLN A 279 -6.07 18.10 -15.92
C GLN A 279 -5.41 16.72 -16.02
N LYS A 280 -4.66 16.46 -17.08
CA LYS A 280 -3.81 15.27 -17.19
C LYS A 280 -2.63 15.38 -16.21
N ILE A 281 -2.49 14.38 -15.34
CA ILE A 281 -1.39 14.22 -14.40
C ILE A 281 -0.40 13.18 -14.90
N VAL A 282 -0.92 12.07 -15.40
CA VAL A 282 -0.20 10.96 -16.03
C VAL A 282 -1.05 10.42 -17.15
N SER A 283 -0.47 9.82 -18.19
CA SER A 283 -1.23 9.33 -19.33
C SER A 283 -2.18 8.17 -18.98
N SER A 284 -3.29 8.12 -19.71
CA SER A 284 -4.23 6.99 -19.61
C SER A 284 -3.56 5.68 -20.01
N ASP A 285 -2.68 5.70 -21.03
CA ASP A 285 -1.90 4.55 -21.47
C ASP A 285 -1.00 3.99 -20.35
N TRP A 286 -0.43 4.88 -19.51
CA TRP A 286 0.35 4.44 -18.36
C TRP A 286 -0.53 3.83 -17.27
N ILE A 287 -1.67 4.45 -16.98
CA ILE A 287 -2.64 3.88 -16.01
C ILE A 287 -3.09 2.50 -16.46
N GLU A 288 -3.46 2.34 -17.75
CA GLU A 288 -3.85 1.04 -18.32
C GLU A 288 -2.71 0.01 -18.20
N LYS A 289 -1.48 0.38 -18.59
CA LYS A 289 -0.31 -0.51 -18.47
C LYS A 289 -0.07 -0.92 -17.03
N MET A 290 -0.18 0.02 -16.09
CA MET A 290 0.10 -0.17 -14.68
C MET A 290 -0.94 -1.07 -14.00
N THR A 291 -2.20 -0.96 -14.42
CA THR A 291 -3.35 -1.66 -13.83
C THR A 291 -3.84 -2.86 -14.65
N SER A 292 -3.12 -3.25 -15.70
CA SER A 292 -3.38 -4.48 -16.44
C SER A 292 -2.56 -5.66 -15.90
N SER A 293 -3.14 -6.85 -15.94
CA SER A 293 -2.49 -8.09 -15.52
C SER A 293 -1.19 -8.32 -16.29
N LYS A 294 -0.10 -8.52 -15.56
CA LYS A 294 1.23 -8.83 -16.11
C LYS A 294 1.72 -10.20 -15.62
N VAL A 295 1.54 -10.45 -14.33
CA VAL A 295 2.07 -11.64 -13.66
C VAL A 295 0.97 -12.26 -12.83
N SER A 296 0.82 -13.59 -12.87
CA SER A 296 -0.05 -14.33 -11.95
C SER A 296 0.56 -14.35 -10.54
N VAL A 297 -0.27 -14.22 -9.54
CA VAL A 297 0.13 -14.31 -8.13
C VAL A 297 -0.50 -15.52 -7.42
N GLU A 298 -1.06 -16.47 -8.16
CA GLU A 298 -1.71 -17.68 -7.62
C GLU A 298 -0.74 -18.54 -6.81
N GLU A 299 0.53 -18.60 -7.22
CA GLU A 299 1.57 -19.34 -6.49
C GLU A 299 1.80 -18.79 -5.07
N TYR A 300 1.40 -17.54 -4.81
CA TYR A 300 1.42 -16.91 -3.48
C TYR A 300 0.12 -17.14 -2.68
N GLY A 301 -0.77 -18.02 -3.15
CA GLY A 301 -2.07 -18.27 -2.52
C GLY A 301 -3.08 -17.13 -2.70
N LEU A 302 -2.82 -16.20 -3.62
CA LEU A 302 -3.67 -15.06 -3.94
C LEU A 302 -4.34 -15.30 -5.28
N SER A 303 -5.68 -15.23 -5.32
CA SER A 303 -6.41 -15.28 -6.59
C SER A 303 -6.35 -13.91 -7.26
N GLY A 304 -5.55 -13.77 -8.32
CA GLY A 304 -5.45 -12.52 -9.04
C GLY A 304 -4.14 -12.37 -9.81
N ALA A 305 -3.82 -11.14 -10.15
CA ALA A 305 -2.62 -10.77 -10.89
C ALA A 305 -1.94 -9.54 -10.29
N PHE A 306 -0.74 -9.27 -10.75
CA PHE A 306 0.04 -8.09 -10.43
C PHE A 306 0.38 -7.33 -11.71
N GLY A 307 0.24 -6.02 -11.67
CA GLY A 307 0.63 -5.11 -12.74
C GLY A 307 1.95 -4.41 -12.40
N TYR A 308 2.07 -3.13 -12.72
CA TYR A 308 3.22 -2.33 -12.28
C TYR A 308 2.97 -1.79 -10.87
N PHE A 309 3.33 -2.59 -9.86
CA PHE A 309 3.08 -2.39 -8.43
C PHE A 309 1.60 -2.39 -8.01
N TRP A 310 0.66 -2.78 -8.89
CA TRP A 310 -0.77 -2.81 -8.58
C TRP A 310 -1.28 -4.24 -8.46
N TRP A 311 -2.13 -4.45 -7.45
CA TRP A 311 -2.88 -5.69 -7.29
C TRP A 311 -4.15 -5.65 -8.14
N ILE A 312 -4.48 -6.76 -8.77
CA ILE A 312 -5.56 -6.85 -9.76
C ILE A 312 -6.38 -8.10 -9.48
N TYR A 313 -7.69 -7.93 -9.31
CA TYR A 313 -8.66 -9.02 -9.30
C TYR A 313 -9.59 -8.88 -10.51
N GLU A 314 -9.22 -9.51 -11.63
CA GLU A 314 -9.97 -9.44 -12.88
C GLU A 314 -11.40 -9.98 -12.71
N SER A 315 -11.59 -11.09 -11.98
CA SER A 315 -12.90 -11.68 -11.72
C SER A 315 -13.86 -10.75 -10.97
N ARG A 316 -13.34 -9.78 -10.20
CA ARG A 316 -14.11 -8.74 -9.53
C ARG A 316 -14.13 -7.42 -10.28
N GLY A 317 -13.31 -7.28 -11.33
CA GLY A 317 -13.14 -6.03 -12.07
C GLY A 317 -12.57 -4.90 -11.19
N ILE A 318 -11.64 -5.22 -10.29
CA ILE A 318 -11.02 -4.26 -9.37
C ILE A 318 -9.50 -4.24 -9.51
N VAL A 319 -8.95 -3.07 -9.27
CA VAL A 319 -7.52 -2.88 -8.98
C VAL A 319 -7.39 -2.23 -7.60
N PHE A 320 -6.31 -2.52 -6.88
CA PHE A 320 -6.22 -2.02 -5.52
C PHE A 320 -4.79 -1.81 -5.02
N MET A 321 -4.68 -0.90 -4.08
CA MET A 321 -3.50 -0.71 -3.25
C MET A 321 -3.62 -1.60 -2.01
N TRP A 322 -2.50 -2.19 -1.58
CA TRP A 322 -2.45 -3.02 -0.39
C TRP A 322 -1.21 -2.68 0.46
N GLY A 323 -1.44 -2.28 1.70
CA GLY A 323 -0.41 -2.01 2.69
C GLY A 323 -0.60 -2.84 3.95
N LYS A 324 0.52 -3.19 4.61
CA LYS A 324 0.55 -3.98 5.83
C LYS A 324 -0.47 -3.49 6.86
N GLY A 325 -1.15 -4.43 7.50
CA GLY A 325 -2.08 -4.17 8.59
C GLY A 325 -3.47 -3.70 8.16
N GLY A 326 -3.81 -3.77 6.84
CA GLY A 326 -5.17 -3.45 6.39
C GLY A 326 -5.34 -2.06 5.80
N GLN A 327 -4.29 -1.55 5.19
CA GLN A 327 -4.35 -0.32 4.39
C GLN A 327 -4.76 -0.68 2.97
N PHE A 328 -5.99 -0.37 2.55
CA PHE A 328 -6.48 -0.69 1.22
C PHE A 328 -7.12 0.52 0.54
N VAL A 329 -6.99 0.58 -0.77
CA VAL A 329 -7.77 1.44 -1.66
C VAL A 329 -8.26 0.57 -2.81
N PHE A 330 -9.50 0.14 -2.76
CA PHE A 330 -10.15 -0.62 -3.81
C PHE A 330 -10.78 0.31 -4.84
N ILE A 331 -10.57 0.02 -6.11
CA ILE A 331 -11.07 0.83 -7.24
C ILE A 331 -11.85 -0.09 -8.16
N LYS A 332 -13.13 0.23 -8.41
CA LYS A 332 -14.00 -0.45 -9.38
C LYS A 332 -14.43 0.52 -10.47
N PRO A 333 -13.73 0.56 -11.61
CA PRO A 333 -14.03 1.52 -12.67
C PRO A 333 -15.45 1.41 -13.22
N SER A 334 -15.97 0.19 -13.38
CA SER A 334 -17.31 -0.06 -13.92
C SER A 334 -18.44 0.56 -13.11
N LYS A 335 -18.17 0.88 -11.84
CA LYS A 335 -19.13 1.52 -10.94
C LYS A 335 -18.68 2.91 -10.45
N ASN A 336 -17.63 3.49 -10.97
CA ASN A 336 -17.03 4.73 -10.45
C ASN A 336 -16.93 4.71 -8.91
N LEU A 337 -16.47 3.58 -8.34
CA LEU A 337 -16.44 3.31 -6.91
C LEU A 337 -15.00 3.24 -6.41
N VAL A 338 -14.71 3.95 -5.32
CA VAL A 338 -13.48 3.81 -4.54
C VAL A 338 -13.84 3.55 -3.09
N VAL A 339 -13.26 2.51 -2.51
CA VAL A 339 -13.42 2.18 -1.09
C VAL A 339 -12.05 2.17 -0.42
N VAL A 340 -11.93 2.91 0.67
CA VAL A 340 -10.69 3.00 1.45
C VAL A 340 -10.91 2.39 2.82
N THR A 341 -9.99 1.52 3.23
CA THR A 341 -9.91 1.05 4.61
C THR A 341 -8.55 1.35 5.20
N THR A 342 -8.50 1.65 6.47
CA THR A 342 -7.27 1.65 7.25
C THR A 342 -7.45 0.82 8.50
N ALA A 343 -6.37 0.22 8.99
CA ALA A 343 -6.37 -0.57 10.21
C ALA A 343 -5.07 -0.37 10.99
N ASP A 344 -4.97 -0.93 12.19
CA ASP A 344 -3.77 -0.81 13.02
C ASP A 344 -2.65 -1.69 12.46
N PRO A 345 -1.55 -1.11 11.99
CA PRO A 345 -0.46 -1.87 11.37
C PRO A 345 0.40 -2.64 12.39
N ASN A 346 0.23 -2.35 13.67
CA ASN A 346 1.00 -2.98 14.75
C ASN A 346 0.22 -4.11 15.44
N ALA A 347 -1.00 -4.39 14.99
CA ALA A 347 -1.77 -5.49 15.53
C ALA A 347 -1.10 -6.84 15.19
N ASP A 348 -0.97 -7.71 16.18
CA ASP A 348 -0.42 -9.06 15.98
C ASP A 348 -1.29 -9.93 15.05
N CYS A 349 -2.56 -9.53 14.86
CA CYS A 349 -3.48 -10.12 13.89
C CYS A 349 -3.69 -9.12 12.77
N THR A 350 -3.30 -9.44 11.57
CA THR A 350 -3.49 -8.59 10.39
C THR A 350 -4.96 -8.56 10.01
N PHE A 351 -5.44 -7.38 9.60
CA PHE A 351 -6.70 -7.27 8.88
C PHE A 351 -6.48 -7.86 7.50
N GLU A 352 -6.85 -9.12 7.33
CA GLU A 352 -6.56 -9.91 6.16
C GLU A 352 -7.23 -9.35 4.90
N VAL A 353 -6.60 -9.55 3.75
CA VAL A 353 -7.11 -9.09 2.45
C VAL A 353 -8.52 -9.66 2.18
N ASP A 354 -8.79 -10.90 2.56
CA ASP A 354 -10.10 -11.52 2.36
C ASP A 354 -11.20 -10.84 3.16
N THR A 355 -10.91 -10.41 4.40
CA THR A 355 -11.87 -9.63 5.21
C THR A 355 -12.12 -8.26 4.60
N ALA A 356 -11.08 -7.58 4.10
CA ALA A 356 -11.23 -6.30 3.43
C ALA A 356 -12.04 -6.43 2.13
N LEU A 357 -11.82 -7.50 1.38
CA LEU A 357 -12.57 -7.81 0.17
C LEU A 357 -14.04 -8.15 0.47
N GLU A 358 -14.32 -8.86 1.58
CA GLU A 358 -15.70 -9.10 1.99
C GLU A 358 -16.46 -7.79 2.26
N ILE A 359 -15.82 -6.84 2.93
CA ILE A 359 -16.41 -5.51 3.16
C ILE A 359 -16.64 -4.78 1.84
N PHE A 360 -15.63 -4.81 0.95
CA PHE A 360 -15.76 -4.24 -0.38
C PHE A 360 -16.89 -4.88 -1.18
N ASP A 361 -16.98 -6.22 -1.22
CA ASP A 361 -18.03 -6.96 -1.95
C ASP A 361 -19.43 -6.63 -1.43
N ARG A 362 -19.60 -6.43 -0.12
CA ARG A 362 -20.87 -5.97 0.47
C ARG A 362 -21.26 -4.58 -0.05
N ILE A 363 -20.31 -3.64 -0.12
CA ILE A 363 -20.53 -2.28 -0.65
C ILE A 363 -20.80 -2.33 -2.15
N ASP A 364 -20.03 -3.11 -2.91
CA ASP A 364 -20.20 -3.29 -4.34
C ASP A 364 -21.60 -3.81 -4.69
N LYS A 365 -22.09 -4.80 -3.92
CA LYS A 365 -23.41 -5.41 -4.12
C LYS A 365 -24.57 -4.43 -3.98
N ILE A 366 -24.47 -3.47 -3.08
CA ILE A 366 -25.51 -2.44 -2.80
C ILE A 366 -25.34 -1.17 -3.63
N THR A 367 -24.30 -1.13 -4.50
CA THR A 367 -24.01 -0.02 -5.41
C THR A 367 -24.53 -0.36 -6.80
N ASN A 368 -25.39 0.49 -7.37
CA ASN A 368 -25.98 0.30 -8.71
C ASN A 368 -24.99 0.57 -9.84
#